data_3f341aa361559a5eb065325bea24a845
#
_entry.id   3f341aa361559a5eb065325bea24a845
#
_cell.length_a   1.000
_cell.length_b   1.000
_cell.length_c   1.000
_cell.angle_alpha   90.00
_cell.angle_beta   90.00
_cell.angle_gamma   90.00
#
_symmetry.space_group_name_H-M   'P 1'
#
loop_
_entity.id
_entity.type
_entity.pdbx_description
1 polymer ?
#
loop_
_entity_poly.entity_id
_entity_poly.type
_entity_poly.pdbx_seq_one_letter_code
_entity_poly.pdbx_strand_id
1 'polypeptide(L)'
;MNYGNPYTMEPISDNIKDKINNFINYLRDRGIQVSIDTTIITDRKSQVKQSFVDIFAQIEYSGYSCNVDWVLNLTSIRLKRLYRELEDIWNYRAGLSQQVKSDIVPPDGRLFVMPVQDYMGCNVNLELQEILVKELKKVLGARTVSDMNLGFMYFIMGLSMVSRECLMIHPWVQYAF
;
A
#
# COMPACT_ATOMS: atom_id res chain seq x y z
N MET A 1 26.05 -13.37 -8.23
CA MET A 1 25.14 -12.52 -9.01
C MET A 1 24.69 -13.31 -10.23
N ASN A 2 23.39 -13.47 -10.40
CA ASN A 2 22.83 -14.26 -11.49
C ASN A 2 22.65 -13.34 -12.71
N TYR A 3 23.54 -13.46 -13.70
CA TYR A 3 23.52 -12.66 -14.93
C TYR A 3 22.62 -13.32 -15.98
N GLY A 4 21.30 -13.25 -15.77
CA GLY A 4 20.31 -13.70 -16.74
C GLY A 4 19.71 -12.52 -17.52
N ASN A 5 19.34 -12.75 -18.78
CA ASN A 5 18.56 -11.80 -19.55
C ASN A 5 17.15 -11.68 -18.92
N PRO A 6 16.72 -10.49 -18.49
CA PRO A 6 15.43 -10.33 -17.79
C PRO A 6 14.20 -10.67 -18.63
N TYR A 7 14.35 -10.79 -19.96
CA TYR A 7 13.24 -11.10 -20.88
C TYR A 7 13.18 -12.58 -21.28
N THR A 8 14.34 -13.25 -21.39
CA THR A 8 14.39 -14.66 -21.86
C THR A 8 14.77 -15.64 -20.75
N MET A 9 15.17 -15.16 -19.57
CA MET A 9 15.71 -15.97 -18.45
C MET A 9 16.96 -16.78 -18.81
N GLU A 10 17.53 -16.60 -20.01
CA GLU A 10 18.73 -17.29 -20.46
C GLU A 10 19.98 -16.63 -19.88
N PRO A 11 21.03 -17.38 -19.56
CA PRO A 11 22.29 -16.81 -19.09
C PRO A 11 22.95 -15.99 -20.20
N ILE A 12 23.39 -14.78 -19.87
CA ILE A 12 24.11 -13.91 -20.81
C ILE A 12 25.43 -14.61 -21.19
N SER A 13 25.72 -14.68 -22.50
CA SER A 13 26.93 -15.31 -23.02
C SER A 13 28.18 -14.59 -22.51
N ASP A 14 29.29 -15.34 -22.31
CA ASP A 14 30.52 -14.82 -21.73
C ASP A 14 31.12 -13.72 -22.62
N ASN A 15 31.01 -13.80 -23.93
CA ASN A 15 31.43 -12.75 -24.87
C ASN A 15 30.72 -11.40 -24.60
N ILE A 16 29.43 -11.42 -24.22
CA ILE A 16 28.68 -10.21 -23.87
C ILE A 16 29.12 -9.69 -22.50
N LYS A 17 29.36 -10.56 -21.54
CA LYS A 17 29.90 -10.20 -20.21
C LYS A 17 31.27 -9.51 -20.35
N ASP A 18 32.15 -10.05 -21.17
CA ASP A 18 33.47 -9.46 -21.43
C ASP A 18 33.37 -8.07 -22.08
N LYS A 19 32.47 -7.90 -23.04
CA LYS A 19 32.23 -6.58 -23.65
C LYS A 19 31.70 -5.56 -22.64
N ILE A 20 30.81 -5.96 -21.75
CA ILE A 20 30.28 -5.12 -20.68
C ILE A 20 31.39 -4.75 -19.69
N ASN A 21 32.20 -5.70 -19.25
CA ASN A 21 33.31 -5.47 -18.32
C ASN A 21 34.37 -4.54 -18.94
N ASN A 22 34.72 -4.73 -20.20
CA ASN A 22 35.63 -3.86 -20.92
C ASN A 22 35.11 -2.43 -21.05
N PHE A 23 33.81 -2.27 -21.28
CA PHE A 23 33.18 -0.96 -21.35
C PHE A 23 33.12 -0.28 -19.96
N ILE A 24 32.85 -1.02 -18.91
CA ILE A 24 32.88 -0.52 -17.52
C ILE A 24 34.29 -0.04 -17.16
N ASN A 25 35.33 -0.81 -17.50
CA ASN A 25 36.72 -0.45 -17.25
C ASN A 25 37.10 0.81 -18.03
N TYR A 26 36.75 0.90 -19.32
CA TYR A 26 36.96 2.10 -20.13
C TYR A 26 36.32 3.37 -19.54
N LEU A 27 35.10 3.26 -18.97
CA LEU A 27 34.45 4.40 -18.31
C LEU A 27 35.16 4.75 -16.99
N ARG A 28 35.59 3.75 -16.23
CA ARG A 28 36.32 3.95 -14.96
C ARG A 28 37.67 4.65 -15.17
N ASP A 29 38.39 4.29 -16.22
CA ASP A 29 39.69 4.89 -16.58
C ASP A 29 39.56 6.37 -16.96
N ARG A 30 38.35 6.81 -17.37
CA ARG A 30 38.01 8.21 -17.64
C ARG A 30 37.42 8.96 -16.43
N GLY A 31 37.46 8.36 -15.24
CA GLY A 31 36.93 8.98 -14.01
C GLY A 31 35.39 9.09 -13.99
N ILE A 32 34.70 8.40 -14.92
CA ILE A 32 33.25 8.31 -14.90
C ILE A 32 32.88 7.23 -13.88
N GLN A 33 32.33 7.65 -12.75
CA GLN A 33 31.76 6.70 -11.79
C GLN A 33 30.60 5.95 -12.43
N VAL A 34 30.85 4.71 -12.83
CA VAL A 34 29.78 3.77 -13.17
C VAL A 34 29.30 3.15 -11.84
N SER A 35 28.57 3.93 -11.08
CA SER A 35 27.64 3.37 -10.12
C SER A 35 26.49 2.83 -10.96
N ILE A 36 26.36 1.53 -11.05
CA ILE A 36 25.07 0.93 -11.29
C ILE A 36 24.31 1.21 -9.99
N ASP A 37 23.75 2.42 -9.86
CA ASP A 37 22.66 2.64 -8.97
C ASP A 37 21.53 1.76 -9.50
N THR A 38 21.48 0.55 -9.00
CA THR A 38 20.28 -0.28 -9.01
C THR A 38 19.26 0.29 -8.02
N THR A 39 19.19 1.57 -7.80
CA THR A 39 17.97 2.27 -7.52
C THR A 39 17.17 2.16 -8.81
N ILE A 40 16.46 1.03 -8.93
CA ILE A 40 15.23 1.01 -9.70
C ILE A 40 14.53 2.25 -9.20
N ILE A 41 14.50 3.32 -10.02
CA ILE A 41 13.62 4.46 -9.80
C ILE A 41 12.24 3.87 -10.02
N THR A 42 11.78 3.17 -9.00
CA THR A 42 10.40 2.71 -8.97
C THR A 42 9.63 4.00 -8.87
N ASP A 43 9.00 4.38 -9.97
CA ASP A 43 8.14 5.55 -10.02
C ASP A 43 7.27 5.54 -8.76
N ARG A 44 7.23 6.66 -8.06
CA ARG A 44 6.47 6.88 -6.81
C ARG A 44 5.04 6.33 -6.92
N LYS A 45 4.41 6.50 -8.08
CA LYS A 45 3.08 5.96 -8.38
C LYS A 45 3.06 4.43 -8.39
N SER A 46 4.08 3.80 -8.95
CA SER A 46 4.21 2.33 -8.98
C SER A 46 4.42 1.75 -7.60
N GLN A 47 5.19 2.43 -6.72
CA GLN A 47 5.37 2.02 -5.32
C GLN A 47 4.07 2.07 -4.52
N VAL A 48 3.29 3.14 -4.70
CA VAL A 48 1.97 3.28 -4.06
C VAL A 48 1.03 2.19 -4.54
N LYS A 49 0.96 1.96 -5.86
CA LYS A 49 0.15 0.89 -6.44
C LYS A 49 0.54 -0.47 -5.88
N GLN A 50 1.84 -0.81 -5.88
CA GLN A 50 2.32 -2.09 -5.35
C GLN A 50 1.96 -2.25 -3.88
N SER A 51 2.10 -1.20 -3.09
CA SER A 51 1.74 -1.21 -1.67
C SER A 51 0.25 -1.50 -1.44
N PHE A 52 -0.64 -0.96 -2.27
CA PHE A 52 -2.06 -1.33 -2.22
C PHE A 52 -2.29 -2.78 -2.66
N VAL A 53 -1.63 -3.25 -3.71
CA VAL A 53 -1.72 -4.65 -4.15
C VAL A 53 -1.34 -5.60 -3.02
N ASP A 54 -0.24 -5.33 -2.32
CA ASP A 54 0.23 -6.16 -1.21
C ASP A 54 -0.80 -6.19 -0.06
N ILE A 55 -1.39 -5.04 0.30
CA ILE A 55 -2.43 -4.96 1.34
C ILE A 55 -3.69 -5.73 0.89
N PHE A 56 -4.13 -5.53 -0.35
CA PHE A 56 -5.33 -6.18 -0.85
C PHE A 56 -5.17 -7.71 -0.94
N ALA A 57 -3.97 -8.20 -1.27
CA ALA A 57 -3.66 -9.63 -1.19
C ALA A 57 -3.81 -10.17 0.24
N GLN A 58 -3.42 -9.40 1.27
CA GLN A 58 -3.64 -9.81 2.67
C GLN A 58 -5.12 -9.76 3.07
N ILE A 59 -5.89 -8.79 2.55
CA ILE A 59 -7.34 -8.72 2.75
C ILE A 59 -8.03 -9.95 2.15
N GLU A 60 -7.64 -10.35 0.94
CA GLU A 60 -8.16 -11.57 0.28
C GLU A 60 -7.77 -12.84 1.06
N TYR A 61 -6.52 -12.91 1.51
CA TYR A 61 -6.07 -14.02 2.37
C TYR A 61 -6.87 -14.10 3.69
N SER A 62 -7.34 -12.96 4.20
CA SER A 62 -8.22 -12.87 5.36
C SER A 62 -9.68 -13.27 5.07
N GLY A 63 -10.00 -13.64 3.84
CA GLY A 63 -11.33 -14.14 3.42
C GLY A 63 -12.28 -13.06 2.90
N TYR A 64 -11.83 -11.82 2.72
CA TYR A 64 -12.64 -10.77 2.11
C TYR A 64 -12.39 -10.68 0.60
N SER A 65 -13.40 -10.89 -0.21
CA SER A 65 -13.31 -10.63 -1.65
C SER A 65 -13.08 -9.16 -1.89
N CYS A 66 -12.00 -8.78 -2.58
CA CYS A 66 -11.68 -7.39 -2.81
C CYS A 66 -10.98 -7.18 -4.16
N ASN A 67 -10.96 -5.93 -4.62
CA ASN A 67 -10.25 -5.51 -5.82
C ASN A 67 -9.53 -4.19 -5.52
N VAL A 68 -8.23 -4.16 -5.78
CA VAL A 68 -7.39 -2.99 -5.54
C VAL A 68 -7.86 -1.75 -6.34
N ASP A 69 -8.50 -1.96 -7.47
CA ASP A 69 -9.05 -0.88 -8.31
C ASP A 69 -10.14 -0.06 -7.60
N TRP A 70 -10.81 -0.64 -6.60
CA TRP A 70 -11.80 0.11 -5.81
C TRP A 70 -11.20 1.30 -5.05
N VAL A 71 -9.93 1.23 -4.67
CA VAL A 71 -9.22 2.34 -4.02
C VAL A 71 -8.38 3.13 -5.01
N LEU A 72 -7.72 2.48 -5.97
CA LEU A 72 -6.84 3.15 -6.92
C LEU A 72 -7.60 4.11 -7.85
N ASN A 73 -8.85 3.80 -8.20
CA ASN A 73 -9.69 4.61 -9.08
C ASN A 73 -10.52 5.67 -8.33
N LEU A 74 -10.35 5.81 -7.02
CA LEU A 74 -11.03 6.86 -6.28
C LEU A 74 -10.52 8.25 -6.68
N THR A 75 -11.45 9.16 -6.88
CA THR A 75 -11.13 10.58 -7.03
C THR A 75 -10.65 11.17 -5.72
N SER A 76 -9.96 12.33 -5.74
CA SER A 76 -9.51 13.02 -4.53
C SER A 76 -10.66 13.26 -3.54
N ILE A 77 -11.86 13.60 -4.05
CA ILE A 77 -13.04 13.80 -3.21
C ILE A 77 -13.44 12.51 -2.48
N ARG A 78 -13.43 11.38 -3.18
CA ARG A 78 -13.78 10.08 -2.58
C ARG A 78 -12.68 9.57 -1.63
N LEU A 79 -11.39 9.81 -1.94
CA LEU A 79 -10.29 9.50 -1.03
C LEU A 79 -10.38 10.30 0.27
N LYS A 80 -10.69 11.59 0.18
CA LYS A 80 -10.93 12.46 1.35
C LYS A 80 -12.09 11.95 2.20
N ARG A 81 -13.19 11.57 1.54
CA ARG A 81 -14.32 10.96 2.24
C ARG A 81 -13.94 9.64 2.90
N LEU A 82 -13.23 8.76 2.19
CA LEU A 82 -12.76 7.47 2.73
C LEU A 82 -11.91 7.67 4.00
N TYR A 83 -10.94 8.57 3.96
CA TYR A 83 -10.09 8.84 5.10
C TYR A 83 -10.88 9.30 6.32
N ARG A 84 -11.83 10.22 6.13
CA ARG A 84 -12.71 10.70 7.19
C ARG A 84 -13.59 9.58 7.77
N GLU A 85 -14.18 8.74 6.91
CA GLU A 85 -15.00 7.62 7.35
C GLU A 85 -14.18 6.60 8.16
N LEU A 86 -12.95 6.29 7.71
CA LEU A 86 -12.05 5.37 8.40
C LEU A 86 -11.58 5.92 9.75
N GLU A 87 -11.26 7.21 9.82
CA GLU A 87 -10.88 7.89 11.06
C GLU A 87 -12.03 7.88 12.07
N ASP A 88 -13.24 8.16 11.61
CA ASP A 88 -14.44 8.16 12.44
C ASP A 88 -14.82 6.74 12.92
N ILE A 89 -14.74 5.73 12.05
CA ILE A 89 -14.91 4.33 12.43
C ILE A 89 -13.90 3.95 13.52
N TRP A 90 -12.62 4.25 13.30
CA TRP A 90 -11.54 3.86 14.20
C TRP A 90 -11.64 4.52 15.57
N ASN A 91 -11.95 5.81 15.61
CA ASN A 91 -11.93 6.57 16.84
C ASN A 91 -13.25 6.55 17.62
N TYR A 92 -14.37 6.36 16.93
CA TYR A 92 -15.69 6.56 17.54
C TYR A 92 -16.65 5.40 17.29
N ARG A 93 -17.02 5.11 16.04
CA ARG A 93 -18.13 4.20 15.74
C ARG A 93 -17.88 2.74 16.14
N ALA A 94 -16.65 2.26 15.97
CA ALA A 94 -16.32 0.87 16.31
C ALA A 94 -16.27 0.60 17.81
N GLY A 95 -16.24 1.63 18.66
CA GLY A 95 -16.26 1.48 20.13
C GLY A 95 -15.08 0.66 20.67
N LEU A 96 -13.93 0.64 19.97
CA LEU A 96 -12.78 -0.19 20.33
C LEU A 96 -12.12 0.30 21.63
N SER A 97 -11.83 -0.63 22.53
CA SER A 97 -10.96 -0.34 23.67
C SER A 97 -9.53 -0.02 23.20
N GLN A 98 -8.78 0.71 24.02
CA GLN A 98 -7.37 1.03 23.72
C GLN A 98 -6.52 -0.24 23.57
N GLN A 99 -6.82 -1.29 24.32
CA GLN A 99 -6.12 -2.56 24.21
C GLN A 99 -6.33 -3.19 22.83
N VAL A 100 -7.58 -3.29 22.37
CA VAL A 100 -7.91 -3.84 21.05
C VAL A 100 -7.26 -3.01 19.94
N LYS A 101 -7.28 -1.67 20.05
CA LYS A 101 -6.57 -0.81 19.10
C LYS A 101 -5.07 -1.10 19.06
N SER A 102 -4.43 -1.30 20.21
CA SER A 102 -3.00 -1.62 20.30
C SER A 102 -2.67 -3.04 19.82
N ASP A 103 -3.62 -3.96 19.88
CA ASP A 103 -3.45 -5.31 19.33
C ASP A 103 -3.55 -5.32 17.80
N ILE A 104 -4.44 -4.50 17.22
CA ILE A 104 -4.57 -4.32 15.76
C ILE A 104 -3.42 -3.49 15.19
N VAL A 105 -3.02 -2.42 15.88
CA VAL A 105 -1.97 -1.49 15.44
C VAL A 105 -0.95 -1.28 16.56
N PRO A 106 0.00 -2.19 16.75
CA PRO A 106 1.06 -2.03 17.75
C PRO A 106 1.96 -0.82 17.46
N PRO A 107 2.55 -0.18 18.50
CA PRO A 107 2.40 -0.49 19.93
C PRO A 107 1.22 0.23 20.60
N ASP A 108 0.70 1.30 20.02
CA ASP A 108 -0.15 2.29 20.69
C ASP A 108 -1.57 2.43 20.09
N GLY A 109 -1.90 1.64 19.09
CA GLY A 109 -3.23 1.67 18.46
C GLY A 109 -3.51 2.93 17.63
N ARG A 110 -2.48 3.70 17.24
CA ARG A 110 -2.66 4.95 16.51
C ARG A 110 -2.77 4.71 15.00
N LEU A 111 -3.97 4.92 14.49
CA LEU A 111 -4.29 4.86 13.08
C LEU A 111 -4.91 6.20 12.65
N PHE A 112 -4.69 6.61 11.39
CA PHE A 112 -5.17 7.89 10.84
C PHE A 112 -4.68 9.10 11.67
N VAL A 113 -3.36 9.14 11.90
CA VAL A 113 -2.72 10.14 12.78
C VAL A 113 -2.75 11.55 12.18
N MET A 114 -2.78 11.68 10.85
CA MET A 114 -2.89 12.98 10.22
C MET A 114 -4.27 13.59 10.52
N PRO A 115 -4.34 14.83 11.02
CA PRO A 115 -5.62 15.50 11.22
C PRO A 115 -6.45 15.51 9.92
N VAL A 116 -7.75 15.25 10.05
CA VAL A 116 -8.66 15.20 8.90
C VAL A 116 -8.60 16.52 8.10
N GLN A 117 -8.47 17.67 8.76
CA GLN A 117 -8.37 18.98 8.12
C GLN A 117 -7.14 19.08 7.21
N ASP A 118 -5.99 18.54 7.64
CA ASP A 118 -4.75 18.56 6.87
C ASP A 118 -4.86 17.63 5.65
N TYR A 119 -5.44 16.44 5.84
CA TYR A 119 -5.72 15.52 4.74
C TYR A 119 -6.70 16.13 3.73
N MET A 120 -7.74 16.83 4.20
CA MET A 120 -8.70 17.55 3.35
C MET A 120 -8.05 18.70 2.55
N GLY A 121 -6.99 19.32 3.09
CA GLY A 121 -6.22 20.38 2.44
C GLY A 121 -5.38 19.87 1.25
N CYS A 122 -5.00 18.60 1.22
CA CYS A 122 -4.21 18.03 0.14
C CYS A 122 -5.06 17.89 -1.15
N ASN A 123 -4.52 18.32 -2.30
CA ASN A 123 -5.22 18.25 -3.59
C ASN A 123 -4.57 17.30 -4.60
N VAL A 124 -3.45 16.68 -4.25
CA VAL A 124 -2.71 15.75 -5.10
C VAL A 124 -3.17 14.33 -4.80
N ASN A 125 -3.79 13.67 -5.78
CA ASN A 125 -4.38 12.33 -5.60
C ASN A 125 -3.36 11.29 -5.12
N LEU A 126 -2.14 11.34 -5.67
CA LEU A 126 -1.06 10.43 -5.30
C LEU A 126 -0.64 10.60 -3.84
N GLU A 127 -0.57 11.83 -3.33
CA GLU A 127 -0.24 12.10 -1.93
C GLU A 127 -1.33 11.58 -0.98
N LEU A 128 -2.60 11.76 -1.34
CA LEU A 128 -3.72 11.20 -0.59
C LEU A 128 -3.63 9.67 -0.52
N GLN A 129 -3.29 9.02 -1.64
CA GLN A 129 -3.09 7.57 -1.69
C GLN A 129 -1.89 7.12 -0.86
N GLU A 130 -0.78 7.85 -0.89
CA GLU A 130 0.41 7.55 -0.09
C GLU A 130 0.14 7.62 1.42
N ILE A 131 -0.55 8.66 1.86
CA ILE A 131 -0.92 8.80 3.26
C ILE A 131 -1.84 7.65 3.68
N LEU A 132 -2.85 7.36 2.88
CA LEU A 132 -3.81 6.29 3.17
C LEU A 132 -3.11 4.91 3.23
N VAL A 133 -2.28 4.57 2.25
CA VAL A 133 -1.59 3.27 2.22
C VAL A 133 -0.60 3.12 3.37
N LYS A 134 0.05 4.21 3.78
CA LYS A 134 0.94 4.22 4.95
C LYS A 134 0.19 3.92 6.24
N GLU A 135 -1.00 4.47 6.40
CA GLU A 135 -1.86 4.14 7.55
C GLU A 135 -2.30 2.67 7.52
N LEU A 136 -2.78 2.18 6.37
CA LEU A 136 -3.24 0.80 6.23
C LEU A 136 -2.12 -0.23 6.45
N LYS A 137 -0.88 0.07 6.07
CA LYS A 137 0.27 -0.81 6.34
C LYS A 137 0.48 -1.10 7.82
N LYS A 138 0.07 -0.21 8.72
CA LYS A 138 0.21 -0.43 10.15
C LYS A 138 -0.60 -1.65 10.64
N VAL A 139 -1.72 -1.95 9.99
CA VAL A 139 -2.57 -3.11 10.30
C VAL A 139 -1.84 -4.44 10.03
N LEU A 140 -0.89 -4.46 9.08
CA LEU A 140 -0.07 -5.65 8.80
C LEU A 140 0.83 -6.03 10.00
N GLY A 141 1.05 -5.11 10.93
CA GLY A 141 1.79 -5.33 12.16
C GLY A 141 0.95 -5.84 13.33
N ALA A 142 -0.31 -6.21 13.11
CA ALA A 142 -1.22 -6.70 14.14
C ALA A 142 -0.63 -7.90 14.90
N ARG A 143 -0.97 -8.04 16.18
CA ARG A 143 -0.41 -9.08 17.06
C ARG A 143 -0.81 -10.49 16.65
N THR A 144 -2.04 -10.64 16.17
CA THR A 144 -2.57 -11.91 15.69
C THR A 144 -3.26 -11.77 14.35
N VAL A 145 -3.45 -12.87 13.64
CA VAL A 145 -4.23 -12.89 12.39
C VAL A 145 -5.66 -12.41 12.62
N SER A 146 -6.24 -12.74 13.78
CA SER A 146 -7.60 -12.29 14.15
C SER A 146 -7.67 -10.76 14.29
N ASP A 147 -6.67 -10.16 14.93
CA ASP A 147 -6.58 -8.69 15.06
C ASP A 147 -6.40 -8.01 13.69
N MET A 148 -5.57 -8.58 12.83
CA MET A 148 -5.37 -8.10 11.47
C MET A 148 -6.68 -8.17 10.68
N ASN A 149 -7.40 -9.29 10.75
CA ASN A 149 -8.70 -9.46 10.09
C ASN A 149 -9.73 -8.44 10.58
N LEU A 150 -9.73 -8.14 11.87
CA LEU A 150 -10.60 -7.11 12.45
C LEU A 150 -10.25 -5.72 11.90
N GLY A 151 -8.97 -5.38 11.79
CA GLY A 151 -8.52 -4.15 11.17
C GLY A 151 -8.95 -4.02 9.70
N PHE A 152 -8.82 -5.11 8.93
CA PHE A 152 -9.26 -5.13 7.53
C PHE A 152 -10.78 -5.07 7.39
N MET A 153 -11.53 -5.67 8.31
CA MET A 153 -12.98 -5.52 8.34
C MET A 153 -13.39 -4.04 8.43
N TYR A 154 -12.77 -3.26 9.31
CA TYR A 154 -13.04 -1.81 9.41
C TYR A 154 -12.65 -1.06 8.15
N PHE A 155 -11.54 -1.45 7.50
CA PHE A 155 -11.18 -0.86 6.22
C PHE A 155 -12.24 -1.13 5.13
N ILE A 156 -12.70 -2.38 5.00
CA ILE A 156 -13.78 -2.75 4.05
C ILE A 156 -15.06 -1.97 4.34
N MET A 157 -15.40 -1.78 5.61
CA MET A 157 -16.56 -0.97 6.01
C MET A 157 -16.43 0.47 5.49
N GLY A 158 -15.30 1.14 5.74
CA GLY A 158 -15.06 2.49 5.24
C GLY A 158 -15.02 2.56 3.71
N LEU A 159 -14.38 1.60 3.05
CA LEU A 159 -14.29 1.54 1.59
C LEU A 159 -15.68 1.36 0.94
N SER A 160 -16.56 0.58 1.55
CA SER A 160 -17.93 0.36 1.10
C SER A 160 -18.77 1.64 1.10
N MET A 161 -18.41 2.63 1.91
CA MET A 161 -19.11 3.93 1.94
C MET A 161 -18.78 4.84 0.77
N VAL A 162 -17.70 4.53 0.03
CA VAL A 162 -17.24 5.35 -1.10
C VAL A 162 -17.13 4.56 -2.41
N SER A 163 -17.07 3.23 -2.36
CA SER A 163 -17.08 2.34 -3.52
C SER A 163 -18.37 1.52 -3.53
N ARG A 164 -19.19 1.73 -4.59
CA ARG A 164 -20.41 0.96 -4.77
C ARG A 164 -20.13 -0.52 -5.02
N GLU A 165 -19.06 -0.80 -5.75
CA GLU A 165 -18.63 -2.16 -6.08
C GLU A 165 -18.25 -2.92 -4.80
N CYS A 166 -17.51 -2.28 -3.89
CA CYS A 166 -17.18 -2.85 -2.59
C CYS A 166 -18.45 -3.14 -1.78
N LEU A 167 -19.40 -2.20 -1.72
CA LEU A 167 -20.66 -2.37 -1.00
C LEU A 167 -21.51 -3.51 -1.57
N MET A 168 -21.52 -3.71 -2.89
CA MET A 168 -22.27 -4.81 -3.53
C MET A 168 -21.71 -6.17 -3.16
N ILE A 169 -20.41 -6.29 -2.95
CA ILE A 169 -19.73 -7.53 -2.54
C ILE A 169 -19.86 -7.75 -1.03
N HIS A 170 -19.94 -6.65 -0.25
CA HIS A 170 -20.03 -6.68 1.22
C HIS A 170 -21.34 -6.04 1.73
N PRO A 171 -22.52 -6.58 1.37
CA PRO A 171 -23.80 -5.98 1.75
C PRO A 171 -24.05 -5.94 3.26
N TRP A 172 -23.37 -6.80 4.03
CA TRP A 172 -23.43 -6.84 5.49
C TRP A 172 -23.00 -5.52 6.15
N VAL A 173 -22.20 -4.70 5.46
CA VAL A 173 -21.75 -3.38 5.98
C VAL A 173 -22.93 -2.45 6.26
N GLN A 174 -24.02 -2.58 5.53
CA GLN A 174 -25.22 -1.74 5.74
C GLN A 174 -25.90 -1.97 7.11
N TYR A 175 -25.56 -3.04 7.80
CA TYR A 175 -26.15 -3.43 9.09
C TYR A 175 -25.11 -3.33 10.23
N ALA A 176 -23.90 -2.83 9.94
CA ALA A 176 -22.81 -2.84 10.91
C ALA A 176 -22.82 -1.65 11.88
N PHE A 177 -23.54 -0.56 11.55
CA PHE A 177 -23.69 0.65 12.38
C PHE A 177 -25.12 1.20 12.35
#